data_e63b0df5b816c45ecc375ca866c9b057
#
_entry.id   e63b0df5b816c45ecc375ca866c9b057
#
_cell.length_a   1.000
_cell.length_b   1.000
_cell.length_c   1.000
_cell.angle_alpha   90.00
_cell.angle_beta   90.00
_cell.angle_gamma   90.00
#
_symmetry.space_group_name_H-M   'P 1'
#
loop_
_entity.id
_entity.type
_entity.pdbx_description
1 polymer ?
#
loop_
_entity_poly.entity_id
_entity_poly.type
_entity_poly.pdbx_seq_one_letter_code
_entity_poly.pdbx_strand_id
1 'polypeptide(L)'
;LLQSAPRKKQAETLAFQLAAVVEATMAQAHLLARLDAAIAEKNLLNHPFYKDWQAGKLSRESLQLYASQYYRHVEAFPKHLRVLAARTEGPLRATVMENLAEEENPEGPHPQLWRDFASAVGVAEEDIGCCPALPGTQAVVATFREICGDRPVAEAVAALYAYESQVPEISATKIDGLKKFYGVDRPEALAYFSVHEEADKAHRAAWRSWLEEHAGDTSEDEILATAQDALNALWGALDAVYCKKKLATLN
;
A
#
# COMPACT_ATOMS: atom_id res chain seq x y z
N LEU A 1 -34.18 28.03 -48.47
CA LEU A 1 -34.66 27.23 -47.32
C LEU A 1 -33.93 25.88 -47.23
N LEU A 2 -32.61 25.81 -46.97
CA LEU A 2 -31.90 24.55 -46.73
C LEU A 2 -30.53 24.83 -46.10
N GLN A 3 -30.45 25.16 -44.77
CA GLN A 3 -29.18 25.25 -44.04
C GLN A 3 -29.27 25.01 -42.53
N SER A 4 -30.36 24.40 -42.00
CA SER A 4 -30.50 24.17 -40.54
C SER A 4 -30.20 22.74 -40.05
N ALA A 5 -30.09 21.75 -40.92
CA ALA A 5 -29.88 20.36 -40.57
C ALA A 5 -28.48 20.03 -39.98
N PRO A 6 -27.34 20.55 -40.51
CA PRO A 6 -26.02 20.19 -40.01
C PRO A 6 -25.74 20.69 -38.57
N ARG A 7 -26.25 21.86 -38.18
CA ARG A 7 -26.07 22.44 -36.84
C ARG A 7 -26.82 21.67 -35.76
N LYS A 8 -27.99 21.13 -36.03
CA LYS A 8 -28.78 20.35 -35.10
C LYS A 8 -28.10 19.00 -34.79
N LYS A 9 -27.62 18.32 -35.84
CA LYS A 9 -26.88 17.05 -35.69
C LYS A 9 -25.58 17.21 -34.92
N GLN A 10 -24.89 18.32 -35.12
CA GLN A 10 -23.64 18.66 -34.41
C GLN A 10 -23.89 18.95 -32.93
N ALA A 11 -24.98 19.65 -32.59
CA ALA A 11 -25.41 19.92 -31.22
C ALA A 11 -25.82 18.64 -30.49
N GLU A 12 -26.54 17.74 -31.14
CA GLU A 12 -26.94 16.44 -30.58
C GLU A 12 -25.72 15.54 -30.31
N THR A 13 -24.74 15.52 -31.21
CA THR A 13 -23.48 14.77 -31.03
C THR A 13 -22.68 15.33 -29.85
N LEU A 14 -22.55 16.65 -29.74
CA LEU A 14 -21.85 17.30 -28.63
C LEU A 14 -22.55 17.04 -27.28
N ALA A 15 -23.88 17.10 -27.25
CA ALA A 15 -24.65 16.79 -26.05
C ALA A 15 -24.48 15.33 -25.59
N PHE A 16 -24.46 14.39 -26.55
CA PHE A 16 -24.19 12.97 -26.27
C PHE A 16 -22.76 12.75 -25.74
N GLN A 17 -21.77 13.38 -26.33
CA GLN A 17 -20.37 13.31 -25.85
C GLN A 17 -20.23 13.91 -24.45
N LEU A 18 -20.88 15.04 -24.19
CA LEU A 18 -20.87 15.68 -22.87
C LEU A 18 -21.53 14.79 -21.79
N ALA A 19 -22.66 14.16 -22.13
CA ALA A 19 -23.34 13.23 -21.22
C ALA A 19 -22.44 12.02 -20.89
N ALA A 20 -21.79 11.42 -21.89
CA ALA A 20 -20.87 10.31 -21.67
C ALA A 20 -19.68 10.68 -20.79
N VAL A 21 -19.11 11.89 -20.97
CA VAL A 21 -18.02 12.39 -20.11
C VAL A 21 -18.51 12.58 -18.66
N VAL A 22 -19.69 13.14 -18.46
CA VAL A 22 -20.27 13.33 -17.13
C VAL A 22 -20.53 11.99 -16.45
N GLU A 23 -21.11 11.01 -17.14
CA GLU A 23 -21.33 9.67 -16.61
C GLU A 23 -20.03 8.98 -16.23
N ALA A 24 -18.99 9.05 -17.09
CA ALA A 24 -17.68 8.50 -16.78
C ALA A 24 -17.05 9.15 -15.53
N THR A 25 -17.12 10.48 -15.44
CA THR A 25 -16.61 11.22 -14.27
C THR A 25 -17.35 10.85 -12.98
N MET A 26 -18.66 10.66 -13.06
CA MET A 26 -19.46 10.24 -11.88
C MET A 26 -19.13 8.80 -11.46
N ALA A 27 -18.92 7.89 -12.40
CA ALA A 27 -18.54 6.50 -12.12
C ALA A 27 -17.15 6.45 -11.45
N GLN A 28 -16.18 7.20 -11.96
CA GLN A 28 -14.83 7.29 -11.39
C GLN A 28 -14.83 7.86 -9.97
N ALA A 29 -15.60 8.93 -9.74
CA ALA A 29 -15.77 9.49 -8.39
C ALA A 29 -16.44 8.48 -7.44
N HIS A 30 -17.33 7.64 -7.93
CA HIS A 30 -17.99 6.58 -7.19
C HIS A 30 -16.98 5.47 -6.79
N LEU A 31 -16.15 4.99 -7.72
CA LEU A 31 -15.11 4.01 -7.44
C LEU A 31 -14.17 4.49 -6.35
N LEU A 32 -13.63 5.71 -6.47
CA LEU A 32 -12.70 6.26 -5.47
C LEU A 32 -13.35 6.38 -4.09
N ALA A 33 -14.61 6.81 -4.03
CA ALA A 33 -15.34 6.87 -2.76
C ALA A 33 -15.48 5.47 -2.12
N ARG A 34 -15.72 4.43 -2.93
CA ARG A 34 -15.78 3.03 -2.46
C ARG A 34 -14.41 2.53 -1.99
N LEU A 35 -13.34 2.86 -2.69
CA LEU A 35 -11.97 2.50 -2.28
C LEU A 35 -11.61 3.21 -0.97
N ASP A 36 -11.87 4.50 -0.85
CA ASP A 36 -11.62 5.26 0.38
C ASP A 36 -12.42 4.70 1.57
N ALA A 37 -13.67 4.27 1.34
CA ALA A 37 -14.49 3.62 2.36
C ALA A 37 -13.92 2.26 2.79
N ALA A 38 -13.47 1.43 1.83
CA ALA A 38 -12.84 0.14 2.12
C ALA A 38 -11.53 0.31 2.91
N ILE A 39 -10.71 1.30 2.54
CA ILE A 39 -9.48 1.66 3.26
C ILE A 39 -9.82 2.11 4.70
N ALA A 40 -10.83 2.95 4.88
CA ALA A 40 -11.23 3.43 6.20
C ALA A 40 -11.76 2.30 7.09
N GLU A 41 -12.54 1.38 6.54
CA GLU A 41 -13.06 0.20 7.26
C GLU A 41 -11.94 -0.73 7.73
N LYS A 42 -10.97 -0.99 6.85
CA LYS A 42 -9.81 -1.86 7.10
C LYS A 42 -8.54 -1.08 7.44
N ASN A 43 -8.67 0.14 7.96
CA ASN A 43 -7.50 0.94 8.30
C ASN A 43 -6.62 0.20 9.32
N LEU A 44 -5.35 -0.01 8.98
CA LEU A 44 -4.41 -0.80 9.77
C LEU A 44 -4.17 -0.23 11.17
N LEU A 45 -4.31 1.09 11.36
CA LEU A 45 -4.24 1.71 12.70
C LEU A 45 -5.39 1.28 13.62
N ASN A 46 -6.49 0.73 13.07
CA ASN A 46 -7.56 0.12 13.84
C ASN A 46 -7.25 -1.29 14.32
N HIS A 47 -6.18 -1.93 13.79
CA HIS A 47 -5.77 -3.26 14.19
C HIS A 47 -5.29 -3.27 15.65
N PRO A 48 -5.61 -4.32 16.47
CA PRO A 48 -5.16 -4.43 17.85
C PRO A 48 -3.64 -4.30 18.02
N PHE A 49 -2.85 -4.76 17.07
CA PHE A 49 -1.40 -4.59 17.04
C PHE A 49 -0.99 -3.11 17.12
N TYR A 50 -1.56 -2.25 16.26
CA TYR A 50 -1.24 -0.82 16.27
C TYR A 50 -1.85 -0.08 17.47
N LYS A 51 -2.99 -0.51 17.96
CA LYS A 51 -3.53 0.02 19.23
C LYS A 51 -2.61 -0.27 20.41
N ASP A 52 -2.05 -1.47 20.48
CA ASP A 52 -1.05 -1.82 21.49
C ASP A 52 0.28 -1.09 21.26
N TRP A 53 0.68 -0.85 19.99
CA TRP A 53 1.84 -0.03 19.66
C TRP A 53 1.71 1.39 20.20
N GLN A 54 0.59 2.06 19.89
CA GLN A 54 0.28 3.42 20.33
C GLN A 54 0.17 3.55 21.85
N ALA A 55 -0.20 2.49 22.54
CA ALA A 55 -0.32 2.45 23.99
C ALA A 55 0.97 1.99 24.70
N GLY A 56 2.05 1.66 23.96
CA GLY A 56 3.29 1.12 24.55
C GLY A 56 3.12 -0.26 25.19
N LYS A 57 2.15 -1.06 24.72
CA LYS A 57 1.80 -2.36 25.32
C LYS A 57 2.43 -3.55 24.58
N LEU A 58 3.10 -3.33 23.44
CA LEU A 58 3.83 -4.41 22.80
C LEU A 58 5.10 -4.73 23.57
N SER A 59 5.37 -6.01 23.75
CA SER A 59 6.67 -6.43 24.30
C SER A 59 7.78 -6.27 23.27
N ARG A 60 9.04 -6.26 23.73
CA ARG A 60 10.19 -6.20 22.82
C ARG A 60 10.21 -7.39 21.85
N GLU A 61 9.87 -8.57 22.33
CA GLU A 61 9.77 -9.79 21.51
C GLU A 61 8.69 -9.66 20.41
N SER A 62 7.60 -8.95 20.71
CA SER A 62 6.55 -8.67 19.71
C SER A 62 7.04 -7.71 18.62
N LEU A 63 7.83 -6.69 19.00
CA LEU A 63 8.47 -5.78 18.04
C LEU A 63 9.50 -6.52 17.18
N GLN A 64 10.32 -7.38 17.80
CA GLN A 64 11.32 -8.21 17.10
C GLN A 64 10.64 -9.16 16.12
N LEU A 65 9.58 -9.84 16.54
CA LEU A 65 8.81 -10.72 15.66
C LEU A 65 8.22 -9.95 14.49
N TYR A 66 7.62 -8.79 14.74
CA TYR A 66 7.08 -7.92 13.70
C TYR A 66 8.18 -7.49 12.73
N ALA A 67 9.30 -6.99 13.23
CA ALA A 67 10.42 -6.54 12.42
C ALA A 67 10.96 -7.65 11.51
N SER A 68 11.13 -8.88 12.04
CA SER A 68 11.61 -10.04 11.28
C SER A 68 10.59 -10.54 10.27
N GLN A 69 9.30 -10.54 10.59
CA GLN A 69 8.26 -11.07 9.71
C GLN A 69 7.95 -10.09 8.56
N TYR A 70 7.74 -8.83 8.87
CA TYR A 70 7.36 -7.84 7.88
C TYR A 70 8.49 -7.50 6.90
N TYR A 71 9.76 -7.72 7.29
CA TYR A 71 10.92 -7.60 6.39
C TYR A 71 10.71 -8.32 5.06
N ARG A 72 10.06 -9.49 5.06
CA ARG A 72 9.80 -10.26 3.83
C ARG A 72 8.90 -9.52 2.84
N HIS A 73 7.94 -8.75 3.35
CA HIS A 73 7.11 -7.89 2.50
C HIS A 73 7.94 -6.71 1.98
N VAL A 74 8.72 -6.07 2.83
CA VAL A 74 9.62 -4.96 2.45
C VAL A 74 10.63 -5.41 1.39
N GLU A 75 11.27 -6.55 1.56
CA GLU A 75 12.23 -7.10 0.58
C GLU A 75 11.57 -7.51 -0.75
N ALA A 76 10.32 -7.92 -0.71
CA ALA A 76 9.58 -8.35 -1.89
C ALA A 76 8.96 -7.19 -2.68
N PHE A 77 8.67 -6.06 -2.03
CA PHE A 77 7.91 -4.97 -2.60
C PHE A 77 8.57 -4.36 -3.86
N PRO A 78 9.86 -4.02 -3.89
CA PRO A 78 10.51 -3.54 -5.12
C PRO A 78 10.47 -4.58 -6.26
N LYS A 79 10.45 -5.88 -5.93
CA LYS A 79 10.30 -6.95 -6.94
C LYS A 79 8.90 -6.93 -7.55
N HIS A 80 7.87 -6.66 -6.76
CA HIS A 80 6.49 -6.50 -7.24
C HIS A 80 6.33 -5.27 -8.14
N LEU A 81 6.89 -4.13 -7.73
CA LEU A 81 6.91 -2.92 -8.56
C LEU A 81 7.62 -3.15 -9.90
N ARG A 82 8.75 -3.86 -9.90
CA ARG A 82 9.48 -4.19 -11.14
C ARG A 82 8.63 -5.03 -12.09
N VAL A 83 7.89 -6.00 -11.58
CA VAL A 83 6.97 -6.81 -12.39
C VAL A 83 5.85 -5.96 -12.95
N LEU A 84 5.25 -5.09 -12.14
CA LEU A 84 4.19 -4.18 -12.60
C LEU A 84 4.74 -3.19 -13.65
N ALA A 85 5.93 -2.62 -13.45
CA ALA A 85 6.56 -1.72 -14.41
C ALA A 85 6.77 -2.38 -15.79
N ALA A 86 7.04 -3.68 -15.84
CA ALA A 86 7.18 -4.43 -17.10
C ALA A 86 5.85 -4.59 -17.86
N ARG A 87 4.72 -4.39 -17.20
CA ARG A 87 3.35 -4.53 -17.73
C ARG A 87 2.66 -3.20 -17.98
N THR A 88 3.32 -2.09 -17.65
CA THR A 88 2.78 -0.73 -17.78
C THR A 88 3.53 0.05 -18.83
N GLU A 89 2.90 1.10 -19.38
CA GLU A 89 3.46 1.98 -20.41
C GLU A 89 3.18 3.46 -20.06
N GLY A 90 3.81 4.36 -20.81
CA GLY A 90 3.57 5.80 -20.72
C GLY A 90 3.75 6.39 -19.30
N PRO A 91 2.87 7.32 -18.89
CA PRO A 91 2.97 7.99 -17.58
C PRO A 91 2.90 7.03 -16.40
N LEU A 92 2.03 6.00 -16.47
CA LEU A 92 1.92 5.04 -15.36
C LEU A 92 3.25 4.30 -15.13
N ARG A 93 3.90 3.86 -16.21
CA ARG A 93 5.21 3.22 -16.09
C ARG A 93 6.23 4.16 -15.42
N ALA A 94 6.21 5.45 -15.76
CA ALA A 94 7.08 6.43 -15.13
C ALA A 94 6.82 6.50 -13.63
N THR A 95 5.56 6.59 -13.20
CA THR A 95 5.16 6.59 -11.78
C THR A 95 5.62 5.32 -11.04
N VAL A 96 5.40 4.12 -11.63
CA VAL A 96 5.85 2.86 -11.03
C VAL A 96 7.38 2.81 -10.91
N MET A 97 8.09 3.32 -11.91
CA MET A 97 9.56 3.36 -11.93
C MET A 97 10.14 4.39 -10.94
N GLU A 98 9.45 5.51 -10.70
CA GLU A 98 9.82 6.46 -9.64
C GLU A 98 9.71 5.81 -8.25
N ASN A 99 8.59 5.18 -7.95
CA ASN A 99 8.41 4.42 -6.71
C ASN A 99 9.48 3.32 -6.57
N LEU A 100 9.73 2.54 -7.62
CA LEU A 100 10.79 1.53 -7.62
C LEU A 100 12.17 2.12 -7.36
N ALA A 101 12.48 3.29 -7.94
CA ALA A 101 13.76 3.96 -7.76
C ALA A 101 13.96 4.45 -6.30
N GLU A 102 12.88 4.86 -5.62
CA GLU A 102 12.92 5.21 -4.19
C GLU A 102 13.16 3.96 -3.32
N GLU A 103 12.46 2.85 -3.62
CA GLU A 103 12.65 1.56 -2.93
C GLU A 103 14.11 1.04 -3.03
N GLU A 104 14.75 1.27 -4.18
CA GLU A 104 16.10 0.79 -4.50
C GLU A 104 17.17 1.90 -4.43
N ASN A 105 16.87 3.05 -3.80
CA ASN A 105 17.79 4.16 -3.70
C ASN A 105 19.17 3.70 -3.16
N PRO A 106 20.28 3.88 -3.92
CA PRO A 106 21.60 3.40 -3.51
C PRO A 106 22.10 4.01 -2.19
N GLU A 107 21.63 5.20 -1.83
CA GLU A 107 22.00 5.89 -0.58
C GLU A 107 21.25 5.34 0.65
N GLY A 108 20.18 4.57 0.43
CA GLY A 108 19.37 3.99 1.50
C GLY A 108 18.25 3.12 0.94
N PRO A 109 18.56 1.91 0.41
CA PRO A 109 17.53 0.99 -0.06
C PRO A 109 16.57 0.66 1.08
N HIS A 110 15.25 0.70 0.82
CA HIS A 110 14.25 0.48 1.85
C HIS A 110 14.42 -0.85 2.61
N PRO A 111 14.82 -1.98 1.99
CA PRO A 111 15.15 -3.18 2.74
C PRO A 111 16.30 -2.99 3.74
N GLN A 112 17.32 -2.15 3.44
CA GLN A 112 18.39 -1.85 4.38
C GLN A 112 17.91 -0.96 5.52
N LEU A 113 17.15 0.09 5.22
CA LEU A 113 16.56 0.95 6.26
C LEU A 113 15.68 0.15 7.23
N TRP A 114 14.96 -0.85 6.73
CA TRP A 114 14.19 -1.75 7.60
C TRP A 114 15.11 -2.65 8.47
N ARG A 115 16.23 -3.14 7.95
CA ARG A 115 17.22 -3.89 8.73
C ARG A 115 17.78 -3.07 9.88
N ASP A 116 18.06 -1.79 9.63
CA ASP A 116 18.56 -0.86 10.64
C ASP A 116 17.52 -0.68 11.78
N PHE A 117 16.24 -0.56 11.43
CA PHE A 117 15.15 -0.59 12.40
C PHE A 117 15.08 -1.92 13.15
N ALA A 118 15.13 -3.05 12.46
CA ALA A 118 15.04 -4.37 13.08
C ALA A 118 16.19 -4.60 14.07
N SER A 119 17.41 -4.20 13.71
CA SER A 119 18.59 -4.24 14.58
C SER A 119 18.42 -3.32 15.80
N ALA A 120 17.83 -2.15 15.64
CA ALA A 120 17.59 -1.20 16.73
C ALA A 120 16.58 -1.73 17.77
N VAL A 121 15.61 -2.56 17.36
CA VAL A 121 14.71 -3.25 18.29
C VAL A 121 15.30 -4.55 18.84
N GLY A 122 16.53 -4.93 18.44
CA GLY A 122 17.30 -6.04 18.98
C GLY A 122 17.14 -7.36 18.24
N VAL A 123 16.78 -7.34 16.96
CA VAL A 123 16.88 -8.53 16.08
C VAL A 123 18.32 -8.67 15.63
N ALA A 124 18.91 -9.86 15.75
CA ALA A 124 20.25 -10.12 15.22
C ALA A 124 20.20 -10.07 13.67
N GLU A 125 21.25 -9.55 13.05
CA GLU A 125 21.30 -9.34 11.59
C GLU A 125 21.08 -10.63 10.81
N GLU A 126 21.65 -11.74 11.30
CA GLU A 126 21.48 -13.07 10.73
C GLU A 126 20.06 -13.63 10.86
N ASP A 127 19.25 -13.10 11.78
CA ASP A 127 17.88 -13.56 12.02
C ASP A 127 16.83 -12.78 11.17
N ILE A 128 17.24 -11.64 10.61
CA ILE A 128 16.33 -10.81 9.80
C ILE A 128 16.01 -11.55 8.50
N GLY A 129 14.73 -11.92 8.34
CA GLY A 129 14.28 -12.69 7.19
C GLY A 129 14.63 -14.19 7.20
N CYS A 130 15.40 -14.69 8.19
CA CYS A 130 15.78 -16.11 8.28
C CYS A 130 14.78 -16.97 9.06
N CYS A 131 14.03 -16.40 10.01
CA CYS A 131 13.00 -17.13 10.73
C CYS A 131 11.90 -17.65 9.76
N PRO A 132 11.27 -18.81 10.03
CA PRO A 132 10.17 -19.29 9.20
C PRO A 132 9.07 -18.25 9.06
N ALA A 133 8.63 -17.99 7.82
CA ALA A 133 7.55 -17.05 7.58
C ALA A 133 6.23 -17.56 8.17
N LEU A 134 5.54 -16.71 8.90
CA LEU A 134 4.19 -17.00 9.37
C LEU A 134 3.21 -17.07 8.19
N PRO A 135 2.10 -17.82 8.31
CA PRO A 135 1.13 -17.93 7.22
C PRO A 135 0.63 -16.57 6.70
N GLY A 136 0.34 -15.61 7.59
CA GLY A 136 -0.06 -14.26 7.18
C GLY A 136 1.05 -13.49 6.47
N THR A 137 2.32 -13.68 6.87
CA THR A 137 3.48 -13.11 6.16
C THR A 137 3.63 -13.71 4.76
N GLN A 138 3.45 -15.02 4.62
CA GLN A 138 3.48 -15.67 3.31
C GLN A 138 2.34 -15.18 2.42
N ALA A 139 1.14 -15.05 3.00
CA ALA A 139 -0.05 -14.59 2.29
C ALA A 139 0.12 -13.17 1.74
N VAL A 140 0.59 -12.20 2.53
CA VAL A 140 0.75 -10.82 2.04
C VAL A 140 1.75 -10.75 0.89
N VAL A 141 2.89 -11.43 0.97
CA VAL A 141 3.87 -11.47 -0.12
C VAL A 141 3.30 -12.13 -1.38
N ALA A 142 2.56 -13.24 -1.22
CA ALA A 142 1.95 -13.96 -2.34
C ALA A 142 0.83 -13.13 -3.00
N THR A 143 -0.01 -12.49 -2.21
CA THR A 143 -1.11 -11.62 -2.69
C THR A 143 -0.56 -10.47 -3.52
N PHE A 144 0.40 -9.69 -3.03
CA PHE A 144 0.97 -8.58 -3.80
C PHE A 144 1.73 -9.06 -5.04
N ARG A 145 2.39 -10.21 -4.99
CA ARG A 145 3.01 -10.83 -6.17
C ARG A 145 1.98 -11.17 -7.24
N GLU A 146 0.87 -11.81 -6.88
CA GLU A 146 -0.22 -12.13 -7.80
C GLU A 146 -0.85 -10.85 -8.38
N ILE A 147 -1.17 -9.89 -7.51
CA ILE A 147 -1.79 -8.64 -7.93
C ILE A 147 -0.92 -7.90 -8.94
N CYS A 148 0.36 -7.67 -8.63
CA CYS A 148 1.28 -6.96 -9.52
C CYS A 148 1.68 -7.76 -10.76
N GLY A 149 1.67 -9.10 -10.69
CA GLY A 149 2.08 -9.99 -11.77
C GLY A 149 0.97 -10.39 -12.71
N ASP A 150 -0.20 -10.71 -12.19
CA ASP A 150 -1.20 -11.48 -12.93
C ASP A 150 -2.55 -10.75 -13.09
N ARG A 151 -2.91 -9.84 -12.15
CA ARG A 151 -4.19 -9.12 -12.20
C ARG A 151 -4.16 -7.97 -13.23
N PRO A 152 -5.30 -7.49 -13.73
CA PRO A 152 -5.38 -6.26 -14.53
C PRO A 152 -4.67 -5.08 -13.88
N VAL A 153 -4.08 -4.19 -14.70
CA VAL A 153 -3.26 -3.07 -14.21
C VAL A 153 -4.07 -2.14 -13.29
N ALA A 154 -5.34 -1.87 -13.60
CA ALA A 154 -6.19 -1.03 -12.77
C ALA A 154 -6.41 -1.62 -11.36
N GLU A 155 -6.53 -2.94 -11.27
CA GLU A 155 -6.63 -3.65 -9.99
C GLU A 155 -5.32 -3.55 -9.19
N ALA A 156 -4.17 -3.70 -9.86
CA ALA A 156 -2.87 -3.57 -9.22
C ALA A 156 -2.65 -2.14 -8.68
N VAL A 157 -3.01 -1.11 -9.45
CA VAL A 157 -2.93 0.29 -8.99
C VAL A 157 -3.86 0.55 -7.81
N ALA A 158 -5.07 -0.01 -7.81
CA ALA A 158 -5.99 0.13 -6.68
C ALA A 158 -5.48 -0.54 -5.40
N ALA A 159 -4.81 -1.68 -5.51
CA ALA A 159 -4.18 -2.36 -4.38
C ALA A 159 -2.99 -1.56 -3.82
N LEU A 160 -2.15 -0.97 -4.69
CA LEU A 160 -1.09 -0.06 -4.28
C LEU A 160 -1.66 1.20 -3.61
N TYR A 161 -2.71 1.79 -4.20
CA TYR A 161 -3.43 2.91 -3.59
C TYR A 161 -3.95 2.55 -2.19
N ALA A 162 -4.58 1.40 -2.04
CA ALA A 162 -5.13 0.95 -0.76
C ALA A 162 -4.04 0.70 0.30
N TYR A 163 -2.86 0.25 -0.10
CA TYR A 163 -1.71 0.04 0.78
C TYR A 163 -1.03 1.36 1.15
N GLU A 164 -0.51 2.08 0.16
CA GLU A 164 0.35 3.25 0.37
C GLU A 164 -0.43 4.46 0.92
N SER A 165 -1.77 4.51 0.71
CA SER A 165 -2.61 5.55 1.32
C SER A 165 -2.55 5.59 2.84
N GLN A 166 -2.23 4.49 3.50
CA GLN A 166 -2.21 4.37 4.95
C GLN A 166 -0.82 4.57 5.54
N VAL A 167 0.22 4.42 4.72
CA VAL A 167 1.62 4.34 5.21
C VAL A 167 2.11 5.63 5.84
N PRO A 168 1.79 6.86 5.38
CA PRO A 168 2.21 8.08 6.05
C PRO A 168 1.78 8.15 7.52
N GLU A 169 0.51 7.91 7.79
CA GLU A 169 -0.04 7.98 9.15
C GLU A 169 0.45 6.81 10.02
N ILE A 170 0.67 5.64 9.41
CA ILE A 170 1.26 4.47 10.08
C ILE A 170 2.72 4.77 10.46
N SER A 171 3.49 5.39 9.57
CA SER A 171 4.89 5.73 9.79
C SER A 171 5.05 6.76 10.90
N ALA A 172 4.26 7.83 10.89
CA ALA A 172 4.21 8.81 11.98
C ALA A 172 3.86 8.15 13.32
N THR A 173 2.86 7.26 13.34
CA THR A 173 2.45 6.50 14.53
C THR A 173 3.58 5.61 15.05
N LYS A 174 4.32 4.94 14.16
CA LYS A 174 5.45 4.10 14.54
C LYS A 174 6.58 4.91 15.12
N ILE A 175 6.95 6.04 14.51
CA ILE A 175 8.00 6.94 15.01
C ILE A 175 7.66 7.42 16.42
N ASP A 176 6.44 7.91 16.64
CA ASP A 176 6.00 8.39 17.96
C ASP A 176 6.10 7.29 19.01
N GLY A 177 5.54 6.12 18.75
CA GLY A 177 5.56 5.00 19.68
C GLY A 177 6.98 4.49 19.96
N LEU A 178 7.86 4.38 18.95
CA LEU A 178 9.25 3.96 19.09
C LEU A 178 10.03 4.88 20.02
N LYS A 179 9.90 6.20 19.82
CA LYS A 179 10.54 7.19 20.68
C LYS A 179 9.98 7.16 22.11
N LYS A 180 8.65 7.15 22.24
CA LYS A 180 7.98 7.35 23.51
C LYS A 180 8.05 6.14 24.44
N PHE A 181 7.95 4.92 23.91
CA PHE A 181 7.74 3.72 24.71
C PHE A 181 8.88 2.70 24.59
N TYR A 182 9.64 2.71 23.50
CA TYR A 182 10.59 1.62 23.21
C TYR A 182 12.05 2.06 23.23
N GLY A 183 12.33 3.36 23.44
CA GLY A 183 13.69 3.89 23.53
C GLY A 183 14.45 3.84 22.20
N VAL A 184 13.73 3.86 21.08
CA VAL A 184 14.30 3.88 19.72
C VAL A 184 14.08 5.27 19.14
N ASP A 185 15.11 6.10 19.18
CA ASP A 185 15.05 7.52 18.81
C ASP A 185 16.17 7.94 17.83
N ARG A 186 17.13 7.05 17.54
CA ARG A 186 18.22 7.33 16.60
C ARG A 186 17.67 7.51 15.18
N PRO A 187 18.14 8.53 14.42
CA PRO A 187 17.66 8.79 13.07
C PRO A 187 17.75 7.58 12.13
N GLU A 188 18.86 6.82 12.21
CA GLU A 188 19.08 5.65 11.37
C GLU A 188 18.04 4.56 11.61
N ALA A 189 17.65 4.36 12.87
CA ALA A 189 16.64 3.38 13.26
C ALA A 189 15.22 3.79 12.84
N LEU A 190 14.98 5.07 12.57
CA LEU A 190 13.69 5.62 12.19
C LEU A 190 13.62 5.96 10.70
N ALA A 191 14.74 5.87 9.97
CA ALA A 191 14.88 6.32 8.60
C ALA A 191 13.83 5.70 7.66
N TYR A 192 13.59 4.38 7.78
CA TYR A 192 12.55 3.71 7.00
C TYR A 192 11.19 4.39 7.12
N PHE A 193 10.77 4.72 8.33
CA PHE A 193 9.47 5.35 8.57
C PHE A 193 9.46 6.82 8.14
N SER A 194 10.58 7.53 8.35
CA SER A 194 10.68 8.94 7.98
C SER A 194 10.59 9.17 6.48
N VAL A 195 11.20 8.31 5.65
CA VAL A 195 11.09 8.42 4.19
C VAL A 195 9.67 8.12 3.73
N HIS A 196 8.99 7.12 4.28
CA HIS A 196 7.64 6.76 3.91
C HIS A 196 6.56 7.76 4.40
N GLU A 197 6.83 8.52 5.47
CA GLU A 197 5.91 9.56 5.92
C GLU A 197 5.71 10.64 4.84
N GLU A 198 6.74 10.91 4.01
CA GLU A 198 6.68 11.92 2.96
C GLU A 198 6.45 11.31 1.57
N ALA A 199 7.20 10.27 1.18
CA ALA A 199 7.13 9.67 -0.16
C ALA A 199 5.73 9.15 -0.50
N ASP A 200 5.09 8.44 0.42
CA ASP A 200 3.78 7.85 0.16
C ASP A 200 2.63 8.86 0.05
N LYS A 201 2.83 10.11 0.42
CA LYS A 201 1.87 11.18 0.09
C LYS A 201 1.83 11.45 -1.41
N ALA A 202 2.99 11.44 -2.06
CA ALA A 202 3.10 11.62 -3.51
C ALA A 202 2.60 10.37 -4.26
N HIS A 203 3.00 9.17 -3.80
CA HIS A 203 2.54 7.91 -4.40
C HIS A 203 1.02 7.78 -4.33
N ARG A 204 0.41 8.02 -3.16
CA ARG A 204 -1.05 8.04 -2.99
C ARG A 204 -1.74 8.97 -3.97
N ALA A 205 -1.21 10.19 -4.14
CA ALA A 205 -1.79 11.16 -5.06
C ALA A 205 -1.68 10.68 -6.52
N ALA A 206 -0.53 10.11 -6.90
CA ALA A 206 -0.30 9.61 -8.25
C ALA A 206 -1.20 8.41 -8.59
N TRP A 207 -1.33 7.41 -7.68
CA TRP A 207 -2.23 6.28 -7.87
C TRP A 207 -3.68 6.72 -7.97
N ARG A 208 -4.11 7.66 -7.10
CA ARG A 208 -5.45 8.24 -7.13
C ARG A 208 -5.75 8.92 -8.46
N SER A 209 -4.86 9.80 -8.90
CA SER A 209 -5.01 10.52 -10.18
C SER A 209 -5.11 9.55 -11.37
N TRP A 210 -4.28 8.51 -11.37
CA TRP A 210 -4.33 7.51 -12.43
C TRP A 210 -5.67 6.75 -12.44
N LEU A 211 -6.18 6.35 -11.28
CA LEU A 211 -7.48 5.67 -11.17
C LEU A 211 -8.63 6.59 -11.60
N GLU A 212 -8.56 7.89 -11.31
CA GLU A 212 -9.51 8.89 -11.77
C GLU A 212 -9.60 8.98 -13.30
N GLU A 213 -8.52 8.67 -14.01
CA GLU A 213 -8.43 8.82 -15.46
C GLU A 213 -8.67 7.51 -16.22
N HIS A 214 -8.33 6.35 -15.64
CA HIS A 214 -8.14 5.11 -16.40
C HIS A 214 -8.90 3.88 -15.87
N ALA A 215 -9.66 4.00 -14.79
CA ALA A 215 -10.34 2.83 -14.20
C ALA A 215 -11.56 2.34 -15.03
N GLY A 216 -11.99 3.08 -16.07
CA GLY A 216 -13.20 2.79 -16.82
C GLY A 216 -13.21 1.52 -17.66
N ASP A 217 -12.05 0.92 -17.92
CA ASP A 217 -11.92 -0.29 -18.75
C ASP A 217 -12.00 -1.61 -17.93
N THR A 218 -12.00 -1.51 -16.60
CA THR A 218 -12.08 -2.65 -15.67
C THR A 218 -13.32 -2.51 -14.80
N SER A 219 -13.95 -3.63 -14.44
CA SER A 219 -15.09 -3.64 -13.53
C SER A 219 -14.76 -3.01 -12.19
N GLU A 220 -15.53 -2.02 -11.74
CA GLU A 220 -15.36 -1.40 -10.41
C GLU A 220 -15.38 -2.44 -9.28
N ASP A 221 -16.22 -3.46 -9.39
CA ASP A 221 -16.33 -4.51 -8.38
C ASP A 221 -15.07 -5.39 -8.33
N GLU A 222 -14.42 -5.66 -9.47
CA GLU A 222 -13.15 -6.39 -9.53
C GLU A 222 -12.01 -5.56 -8.97
N ILE A 223 -11.93 -4.27 -9.31
CA ILE A 223 -10.96 -3.33 -8.75
C ILE A 223 -11.10 -3.26 -7.21
N LEU A 224 -12.33 -3.11 -6.72
CA LEU A 224 -12.62 -3.04 -5.29
C LEU A 224 -12.29 -4.37 -4.57
N ALA A 225 -12.63 -5.50 -5.18
CA ALA A 225 -12.33 -6.82 -4.62
C ALA A 225 -10.81 -7.02 -4.47
N THR A 226 -10.02 -6.65 -5.48
CA THR A 226 -8.56 -6.75 -5.43
C THR A 226 -7.94 -5.81 -4.38
N ALA A 227 -8.43 -4.57 -4.25
CA ALA A 227 -8.03 -3.68 -3.17
C ALA A 227 -8.35 -4.28 -1.79
N GLN A 228 -9.51 -4.91 -1.66
CA GLN A 228 -9.93 -5.60 -0.42
C GLN A 228 -9.05 -6.83 -0.12
N ASP A 229 -8.62 -7.59 -1.14
CA ASP A 229 -7.67 -8.69 -0.99
C ASP A 229 -6.33 -8.18 -0.43
N ALA A 230 -5.81 -7.07 -0.94
CA ALA A 230 -4.58 -6.44 -0.44
C ALA A 230 -4.74 -5.98 1.03
N LEU A 231 -5.85 -5.30 1.36
CA LEU A 231 -6.16 -4.87 2.73
C LEU A 231 -6.28 -6.06 3.70
N ASN A 232 -6.95 -7.12 3.27
CA ASN A 232 -7.10 -8.35 4.08
C ASN A 232 -5.77 -9.05 4.28
N ALA A 233 -4.91 -9.10 3.28
CA ALA A 233 -3.58 -9.71 3.38
C ALA A 233 -2.68 -8.94 4.36
N LEU A 234 -2.67 -7.60 4.30
CA LEU A 234 -1.95 -6.74 5.24
C LEU A 234 -2.46 -6.91 6.68
N TRP A 235 -3.78 -6.93 6.85
CA TRP A 235 -4.40 -7.17 8.16
C TRP A 235 -4.05 -8.54 8.69
N GLY A 236 -4.13 -9.59 7.87
CA GLY A 236 -3.80 -10.97 8.23
C GLY A 236 -2.32 -11.17 8.58
N ALA A 237 -1.41 -10.39 7.99
CA ALA A 237 0.00 -10.39 8.39
C ALA A 237 0.18 -9.86 9.83
N LEU A 238 -0.57 -8.82 10.21
CA LEU A 238 -0.58 -8.30 11.57
C LEU A 238 -1.24 -9.28 12.55
N ASP A 239 -2.34 -9.93 12.17
CA ASP A 239 -3.00 -10.98 12.96
C ASP A 239 -2.02 -12.12 13.28
N ALA A 240 -1.26 -12.59 12.29
CA ALA A 240 -0.31 -13.68 12.46
C ALA A 240 0.79 -13.35 13.49
N VAL A 241 1.29 -12.11 13.48
CA VAL A 241 2.27 -11.63 14.48
C VAL A 241 1.61 -11.47 15.85
N TYR A 242 0.41 -10.88 15.89
CA TYR A 242 -0.27 -10.56 17.15
C TYR A 242 -0.82 -11.78 17.87
N CYS A 243 -1.35 -12.78 17.15
CA CYS A 243 -1.84 -14.04 17.72
C CYS A 243 -0.71 -14.91 18.29
N LYS A 244 0.47 -14.96 17.62
CA LYS A 244 1.63 -15.71 18.13
C LYS A 244 2.08 -15.19 19.50
N LYS A 245 1.98 -13.88 19.74
CA LYS A 245 2.20 -13.27 21.05
C LYS A 245 1.26 -13.82 22.11
N LYS A 246 -0.06 -13.87 21.85
CA LYS A 246 -1.07 -14.33 22.84
C LYS A 246 -0.83 -15.77 23.26
N LEU A 247 -0.39 -16.64 22.36
CA LEU A 247 -0.09 -18.04 22.69
C LEU A 247 1.17 -18.17 23.55
N ALA A 248 2.18 -17.31 23.35
CA ALA A 248 3.41 -17.32 24.15
C ALA A 248 3.22 -16.79 25.58
N THR A 249 2.18 -16.00 25.84
CA THR A 249 1.87 -15.48 27.19
C THR A 249 0.92 -16.38 28.01
N LEU A 250 0.40 -17.45 27.41
CA LEU A 250 -0.48 -18.43 28.08
C LEU A 250 0.26 -19.71 28.50
N ASN A 251 1.55 -19.83 28.20
CA ASN A 251 2.45 -20.91 28.65
C ASN A 251 3.49 -20.37 29.62
#